data_5650f4644862e002728a158df839d05a
#
_entry.id   5650f4644862e002728a158df839d05a
#
_cell.length_a   1.000
_cell.length_b   1.000
_cell.length_c   1.000
_cell.angle_alpha   90.00
_cell.angle_beta   90.00
_cell.angle_gamma   90.00
#
_symmetry.space_group_name_H-M   'P 1'
#
loop_
_entity.id
_entity.type
_entity.pdbx_description
1 polymer ?
#
loop_
_entity_poly.entity_id
_entity_poly.type
_entity_poly.pdbx_seq_one_letter_code
_entity_poly.pdbx_strand_id
1 'polypeptide(L)'
;CCNALLSKGDDMTYEKTITCLASSRKFSARCIAGISEGNTNDWIRPVSSRGSQEVSLQDTGLGTYPDVGDILRIRFTEPKPSYYQSENHVIAPGFGWQRLGRKSFGELVKLAAIEPADLWENYHHTANGFSDKVPITIANRQTKSLVLIEPEDLVVTNHIEGDGNYGPPKRKHRIYFRYSGSHYTLACTDPWVENNAAFSGDS
;
A
#
# COMPACT_ATOMS: atom_id res chain seq x y z
N CYS A 1 -46.75 -28.53 -1.72
CA CYS A 1 -46.22 -27.17 -1.81
C CYS A 1 -44.71 -27.23 -1.63
N CYS A 2 -43.96 -27.35 -2.71
CA CYS A 2 -42.50 -27.30 -2.69
C CYS A 2 -42.08 -25.84 -2.77
N ASN A 3 -41.57 -25.28 -1.66
CA ASN A 3 -40.80 -24.02 -1.71
C ASN A 3 -39.41 -24.34 -2.27
N ALA A 4 -39.21 -24.00 -3.53
CA ALA A 4 -37.88 -23.90 -4.08
C ALA A 4 -37.20 -22.71 -3.42
N LEU A 5 -36.23 -22.95 -2.55
CA LEU A 5 -35.24 -21.97 -2.10
C LEU A 5 -34.44 -21.60 -3.34
N LEU A 6 -34.71 -20.43 -3.87
CA LEU A 6 -33.83 -19.77 -4.84
C LEU A 6 -32.49 -19.59 -4.17
N SER A 7 -31.48 -20.34 -4.60
CA SER A 7 -30.09 -20.11 -4.27
C SER A 7 -29.78 -18.69 -4.72
N LYS A 8 -29.38 -17.81 -3.78
CA LYS A 8 -28.72 -16.55 -4.11
C LYS A 8 -27.61 -16.88 -5.09
N GLY A 9 -27.61 -16.21 -6.26
CA GLY A 9 -26.66 -16.43 -7.30
C GLY A 9 -25.24 -16.52 -6.77
N ASP A 10 -24.46 -17.46 -7.25
CA ASP A 10 -23.04 -17.55 -7.01
C ASP A 10 -22.43 -16.23 -7.46
N ASP A 11 -22.20 -15.31 -6.53
CA ASP A 11 -21.36 -14.13 -6.77
C ASP A 11 -20.00 -14.69 -7.21
N MET A 12 -19.68 -14.53 -8.49
CA MET A 12 -18.43 -15.03 -9.06
C MET A 12 -17.27 -14.39 -8.33
N THR A 13 -16.70 -15.11 -7.37
CA THR A 13 -15.50 -14.69 -6.66
C THR A 13 -14.28 -15.35 -7.30
N TYR A 14 -13.11 -14.72 -7.17
CA TYR A 14 -11.84 -15.27 -7.58
C TYR A 14 -10.79 -15.09 -6.49
N GLU A 15 -9.75 -15.87 -6.53
CA GLU A 15 -8.65 -15.81 -5.57
C GLU A 15 -7.37 -15.30 -6.22
N LYS A 16 -6.61 -14.53 -5.46
CA LYS A 16 -5.21 -14.21 -5.77
C LYS A 16 -4.34 -14.51 -4.57
N THR A 17 -3.14 -14.99 -4.85
CA THR A 17 -2.08 -15.12 -3.86
C THR A 17 -1.08 -14.02 -4.10
N ILE A 18 -0.81 -13.20 -3.10
CA ILE A 18 0.09 -12.05 -3.19
C ILE A 18 1.20 -12.13 -2.15
N THR A 19 2.37 -11.59 -2.46
CA THR A 19 3.36 -11.21 -1.46
C THR A 19 3.06 -9.78 -1.02
N CYS A 20 2.76 -9.57 0.27
CA CYS A 20 2.52 -8.26 0.85
C CYS A 20 3.80 -7.42 0.81
N LEU A 21 3.74 -6.24 0.22
CA LEU A 21 4.87 -5.30 0.10
C LEU A 21 4.58 -3.95 0.75
N ALA A 22 3.33 -3.70 1.11
CA ALA A 22 2.93 -2.52 1.85
C ALA A 22 1.79 -2.85 2.83
N SER A 23 1.90 -2.34 4.05
CA SER A 23 0.87 -2.41 5.10
C SER A 23 0.89 -1.09 5.88
N SER A 24 0.66 0.01 5.17
CA SER A 24 0.80 1.36 5.70
C SER A 24 -0.44 1.81 6.46
N ARG A 25 -0.27 2.71 7.44
CA ARG A 25 -1.37 3.29 8.20
C ARG A 25 -2.18 4.27 7.33
N LYS A 26 -3.49 4.12 7.36
CA LYS A 26 -4.42 5.09 6.78
C LYS A 26 -5.63 5.20 7.69
N PHE A 27 -5.82 6.36 8.30
CA PHE A 27 -6.83 6.60 9.34
C PHE A 27 -6.76 5.54 10.45
N SER A 28 -7.84 4.80 10.71
CA SER A 28 -7.91 3.73 11.71
C SER A 28 -7.61 2.32 11.16
N ALA A 29 -7.28 2.21 9.87
CA ALA A 29 -7.09 0.95 9.16
C ALA A 29 -5.75 0.91 8.39
N ARG A 30 -5.63 0.07 7.35
CA ARG A 30 -4.42 -0.08 6.55
C ARG A 30 -4.68 0.08 5.06
N CYS A 31 -3.70 0.64 4.35
CA CYS A 31 -3.53 0.40 2.93
C CYS A 31 -2.60 -0.79 2.76
N ILE A 32 -3.10 -1.87 2.20
CA ILE A 32 -2.33 -3.08 1.93
C ILE A 32 -2.16 -3.21 0.43
N ALA A 33 -0.96 -3.57 0.01
CA ALA A 33 -0.68 -3.87 -1.38
C ALA A 33 0.41 -4.93 -1.50
N GLY A 34 0.43 -5.62 -2.61
CA GLY A 34 1.44 -6.64 -2.89
C GLY A 34 1.45 -7.03 -4.35
N ILE A 35 2.39 -7.89 -4.69
CA ILE A 35 2.58 -8.44 -6.02
C ILE A 35 2.02 -9.85 -6.05
N SER A 36 1.27 -10.18 -7.11
CA SER A 36 0.70 -11.50 -7.36
C SER A 36 1.81 -12.54 -7.52
N GLU A 37 1.68 -13.70 -6.85
CA GLU A 37 2.62 -14.80 -7.02
C GLU A 37 2.62 -15.29 -8.48
N GLY A 38 3.82 -15.41 -9.04
CA GLY A 38 4.00 -15.83 -10.43
C GLY A 38 3.95 -14.71 -11.47
N ASN A 39 3.61 -13.47 -11.09
CA ASN A 39 3.63 -12.31 -11.99
C ASN A 39 4.06 -11.02 -11.29
N THR A 40 5.33 -10.66 -11.40
CA THR A 40 5.92 -9.48 -10.72
C THR A 40 5.37 -8.13 -11.21
N ASN A 41 4.65 -8.12 -12.32
CA ASN A 41 4.01 -6.91 -12.84
C ASN A 41 2.55 -6.74 -12.40
N ASP A 42 1.97 -7.74 -11.74
CA ASP A 42 0.56 -7.75 -11.31
C ASP A 42 0.45 -7.27 -9.86
N TRP A 43 0.40 -5.96 -9.68
CA TRP A 43 0.13 -5.34 -8.39
C TRP A 43 -1.32 -5.50 -8.00
N ILE A 44 -1.57 -5.86 -6.75
CA ILE A 44 -2.88 -6.04 -6.15
C ILE A 44 -3.00 -5.18 -4.92
N ARG A 45 -4.02 -4.32 -4.92
CA ARG A 45 -4.44 -3.56 -3.75
C ARG A 45 -5.83 -4.00 -3.31
N PRO A 46 -5.94 -4.80 -2.24
CA PRO A 46 -7.22 -5.11 -1.63
C PRO A 46 -7.91 -3.83 -1.14
N VAL A 47 -9.18 -3.67 -1.46
CA VAL A 47 -10.03 -2.59 -0.96
C VAL A 47 -11.28 -3.16 -0.30
N SER A 48 -11.75 -2.51 0.76
CA SER A 48 -12.93 -2.98 1.51
C SER A 48 -14.19 -2.93 0.65
N SER A 49 -15.04 -3.94 0.76
CA SER A 49 -16.38 -3.95 0.16
C SER A 49 -17.34 -2.95 0.81
N ARG A 50 -16.97 -2.36 1.95
CA ARG A 50 -17.81 -1.44 2.73
C ARG A 50 -17.72 0.02 2.27
N GLY A 51 -17.11 0.28 1.13
CA GLY A 51 -17.01 1.61 0.53
C GLY A 51 -15.78 2.43 0.94
N SER A 52 -15.00 2.00 1.94
CA SER A 52 -13.68 2.55 2.23
C SER A 52 -12.64 1.90 1.34
N GLN A 53 -11.56 2.64 1.03
CA GLN A 53 -10.41 2.04 0.34
C GLN A 53 -9.45 1.32 1.30
N GLU A 54 -9.62 1.55 2.60
CA GLU A 54 -8.79 0.96 3.65
C GLU A 54 -9.29 -0.43 4.02
N VAL A 55 -8.34 -1.27 4.42
CA VAL A 55 -8.60 -2.63 4.90
C VAL A 55 -8.56 -2.63 6.42
N SER A 56 -9.66 -3.00 7.05
CA SER A 56 -9.76 -3.20 8.50
C SER A 56 -9.33 -4.62 8.90
N LEU A 57 -9.04 -4.84 10.19
CA LEU A 57 -8.80 -6.19 10.71
C LEU A 57 -9.98 -7.13 10.45
N GLN A 58 -11.20 -6.60 10.49
CA GLN A 58 -12.40 -7.38 10.20
C GLN A 58 -12.46 -7.84 8.74
N ASP A 59 -11.93 -7.05 7.79
CA ASP A 59 -11.86 -7.43 6.39
C ASP A 59 -10.84 -8.55 6.16
N THR A 60 -9.76 -8.59 6.94
CA THR A 60 -8.74 -9.65 6.81
C THR A 60 -9.13 -10.97 7.47
N GLY A 61 -9.83 -10.91 8.59
CA GLY A 61 -10.12 -12.10 9.42
C GLY A 61 -8.89 -12.77 10.04
N LEU A 62 -7.70 -12.14 9.97
CA LEU A 62 -6.42 -12.71 10.45
C LEU A 62 -6.15 -12.46 11.94
N GLY A 63 -6.92 -11.59 12.61
CA GLY A 63 -6.63 -11.15 13.98
C GLY A 63 -5.50 -10.13 14.10
N THR A 64 -4.58 -10.10 13.15
CA THR A 64 -3.49 -9.10 13.03
C THR A 64 -3.38 -8.62 11.58
N TYR A 65 -2.88 -7.42 11.38
CA TYR A 65 -2.57 -6.96 10.03
C TYR A 65 -1.41 -7.75 9.44
N PRO A 66 -1.41 -7.94 8.10
CA PRO A 66 -0.26 -8.49 7.41
C PRO A 66 0.98 -7.60 7.56
N ASP A 67 2.12 -8.25 7.62
CA ASP A 67 3.43 -7.61 7.54
C ASP A 67 4.00 -7.71 6.11
N VAL A 68 4.99 -6.88 5.82
CA VAL A 68 5.78 -6.98 4.59
C VAL A 68 6.45 -8.36 4.53
N GLY A 69 6.33 -8.99 3.38
CA GLY A 69 6.82 -10.35 3.11
C GLY A 69 5.79 -11.46 3.32
N ASP A 70 4.68 -11.23 4.02
CA ASP A 70 3.64 -12.26 4.16
C ASP A 70 3.07 -12.67 2.79
N ILE A 71 2.96 -13.97 2.58
CA ILE A 71 2.29 -14.54 1.43
C ILE A 71 0.83 -14.77 1.80
N LEU A 72 -0.06 -14.08 1.11
CA LEU A 72 -1.49 -14.01 1.46
C LEU A 72 -2.34 -14.54 0.32
N ARG A 73 -3.27 -15.46 0.63
CA ARG A 73 -4.36 -15.82 -0.27
C ARG A 73 -5.59 -15.02 0.09
N ILE A 74 -6.15 -14.32 -0.88
CA ILE A 74 -7.27 -13.39 -0.71
C ILE A 74 -8.33 -13.69 -1.76
N ARG A 75 -9.59 -13.70 -1.34
CA ARG A 75 -10.73 -13.82 -2.24
C ARG A 75 -11.32 -12.46 -2.54
N PHE A 76 -11.64 -12.23 -3.79
CA PHE A 76 -12.17 -10.98 -4.33
C PHE A 76 -13.48 -11.22 -5.07
N THR A 77 -14.31 -10.17 -5.15
CA THR A 77 -15.52 -10.15 -5.96
C THR A 77 -15.26 -9.58 -7.35
N GLU A 78 -14.51 -8.49 -7.45
CA GLU A 78 -14.30 -7.78 -8.71
C GLU A 78 -13.02 -6.93 -8.67
N PRO A 79 -12.37 -6.70 -9.83
CA PRO A 79 -11.45 -5.57 -10.01
C PRO A 79 -12.23 -4.25 -9.91
N LYS A 80 -11.64 -3.25 -9.22
CA LYS A 80 -12.27 -1.93 -9.06
C LYS A 80 -11.26 -0.82 -9.32
N PRO A 81 -10.78 -0.68 -10.55
CA PRO A 81 -9.86 0.39 -10.90
C PRO A 81 -10.48 1.75 -10.60
N SER A 82 -9.70 2.66 -10.04
CA SER A 82 -10.13 4.01 -9.71
C SER A 82 -9.03 5.00 -10.08
N TYR A 83 -9.24 5.76 -11.12
CA TYR A 83 -8.26 6.70 -11.68
C TYR A 83 -6.91 6.02 -11.93
N TYR A 84 -5.84 6.50 -11.26
CA TYR A 84 -4.48 5.96 -11.34
C TYR A 84 -4.26 4.68 -10.53
N GLN A 85 -5.25 4.22 -9.78
CA GLN A 85 -5.21 3.00 -8.96
C GLN A 85 -5.86 1.84 -9.72
N SER A 86 -5.21 1.36 -10.75
CA SER A 86 -5.71 0.25 -11.59
C SER A 86 -5.68 -1.10 -10.89
N GLU A 87 -4.88 -1.22 -9.84
CA GLU A 87 -4.59 -2.43 -9.07
C GLU A 87 -5.62 -2.74 -7.96
N ASN A 88 -6.67 -1.94 -7.83
CA ASN A 88 -7.70 -2.14 -6.80
C ASN A 88 -8.58 -3.36 -7.10
N HIS A 89 -8.78 -4.22 -6.06
CA HIS A 89 -9.66 -5.38 -6.08
C HIS A 89 -10.53 -5.40 -4.83
N VAL A 90 -11.84 -5.58 -4.99
CA VAL A 90 -12.78 -5.59 -3.87
C VAL A 90 -12.71 -6.93 -3.14
N ILE A 91 -12.45 -6.89 -1.83
CA ILE A 91 -12.41 -8.06 -0.97
C ILE A 91 -13.80 -8.70 -0.92
N ALA A 92 -13.89 -10.02 -1.13
CA ALA A 92 -15.13 -10.76 -0.95
C ALA A 92 -15.53 -10.80 0.52
N PRO A 93 -16.71 -10.30 0.90
CA PRO A 93 -17.15 -10.28 2.29
C PRO A 93 -17.40 -11.69 2.81
N GLY A 94 -17.10 -11.91 4.11
CA GLY A 94 -17.32 -13.20 4.77
C GLY A 94 -16.23 -14.25 4.54
N PHE A 95 -15.19 -13.93 3.75
CA PHE A 95 -14.04 -14.80 3.53
C PHE A 95 -12.81 -14.20 4.20
N GLY A 96 -12.27 -14.89 5.21
CA GLY A 96 -10.99 -14.52 5.83
C GLY A 96 -9.81 -14.76 4.88
N TRP A 97 -8.79 -13.94 5.01
CA TRP A 97 -7.53 -14.15 4.31
C TRP A 97 -6.79 -15.34 4.90
N GLN A 98 -5.91 -15.93 4.12
CA GLN A 98 -5.03 -16.99 4.58
C GLN A 98 -3.57 -16.55 4.47
N ARG A 99 -2.84 -16.66 5.58
CA ARG A 99 -1.38 -16.47 5.58
C ARG A 99 -0.75 -17.81 5.24
N LEU A 100 -0.12 -17.90 4.07
CA LEU A 100 0.47 -19.14 3.55
C LEU A 100 1.94 -19.30 3.92
N GLY A 101 2.62 -18.22 4.24
CA GLY A 101 4.03 -18.18 4.56
C GLY A 101 4.58 -16.77 4.53
N ARG A 102 5.90 -16.65 4.45
CA ARG A 102 6.61 -15.37 4.37
C ARG A 102 7.86 -15.50 3.51
N LYS A 103 8.10 -14.51 2.66
CA LYS A 103 9.36 -14.37 1.93
C LYS A 103 10.44 -13.75 2.81
N SER A 104 11.66 -14.21 2.63
CA SER A 104 12.85 -13.58 3.20
C SER A 104 13.14 -12.24 2.51
N PHE A 105 13.93 -11.39 3.17
CA PHE A 105 14.36 -10.12 2.60
C PHE A 105 15.04 -10.29 1.22
N GLY A 106 15.93 -11.29 1.09
CA GLY A 106 16.60 -11.55 -0.19
C GLY A 106 15.67 -11.99 -1.32
N GLU A 107 14.51 -12.59 -1.00
CA GLU A 107 13.48 -12.87 -2.01
C GLU A 107 12.68 -11.63 -2.37
N LEU A 108 12.44 -10.73 -1.39
CA LEU A 108 11.74 -9.47 -1.64
C LEU A 108 12.53 -8.53 -2.55
N VAL A 109 13.84 -8.41 -2.33
CA VAL A 109 14.73 -7.59 -3.18
C VAL A 109 14.67 -8.04 -4.64
N LYS A 110 14.54 -9.34 -4.91
CA LYS A 110 14.42 -9.86 -6.29
C LYS A 110 13.10 -9.50 -6.98
N LEU A 111 12.11 -9.01 -6.22
CA LEU A 111 10.84 -8.52 -6.76
C LEU A 111 10.94 -7.05 -7.20
N ALA A 112 11.97 -6.32 -6.76
CA ALA A 112 12.21 -4.96 -7.23
C ALA A 112 12.44 -5.00 -8.75
N ALA A 113 11.58 -4.30 -9.47
CA ALA A 113 11.68 -4.25 -10.93
C ALA A 113 12.84 -3.35 -11.35
N ILE A 114 13.32 -3.51 -12.58
CA ILE A 114 14.14 -2.51 -13.25
C ILE A 114 13.19 -1.36 -13.59
N GLU A 115 13.23 -0.30 -12.82
CA GLU A 115 12.24 0.74 -12.81
C GLU A 115 12.55 1.86 -13.82
N PRO A 116 11.53 2.64 -14.21
CA PRO A 116 11.75 3.81 -15.05
C PRO A 116 12.71 4.80 -14.38
N ALA A 117 13.33 5.65 -15.17
CA ALA A 117 14.28 6.65 -14.70
C ALA A 117 13.69 7.58 -13.64
N ASP A 118 12.40 7.89 -13.74
CA ASP A 118 11.66 8.69 -12.77
C ASP A 118 10.47 7.90 -12.23
N LEU A 119 10.18 8.06 -10.94
CA LEU A 119 9.03 7.40 -10.30
C LEU A 119 7.70 7.97 -10.79
N TRP A 120 7.70 9.29 -11.04
CA TRP A 120 6.60 10.08 -11.61
C TRP A 120 7.17 11.37 -12.18
N GLU A 121 6.30 12.24 -12.70
CA GLU A 121 6.70 13.59 -13.10
C GLU A 121 7.10 14.39 -11.85
N ASN A 122 8.40 14.64 -11.68
CA ASN A 122 8.98 15.34 -10.53
C ASN A 122 8.62 16.84 -10.52
N TYR A 123 9.22 17.62 -9.61
CA TYR A 123 9.08 19.08 -9.48
C TYR A 123 7.81 19.56 -8.77
N HIS A 124 6.97 18.66 -8.28
CA HIS A 124 5.82 19.02 -7.45
C HIS A 124 6.06 18.61 -6.00
N HIS A 125 5.89 19.55 -5.06
CA HIS A 125 6.19 19.31 -3.66
C HIS A 125 5.05 19.76 -2.75
N THR A 126 4.96 19.13 -1.58
CA THR A 126 4.26 19.70 -0.42
C THR A 126 5.21 20.64 0.33
N ALA A 127 4.71 21.37 1.34
CA ALA A 127 5.55 22.28 2.13
C ALA A 127 6.74 21.58 2.81
N ASN A 128 6.59 20.31 3.17
CA ASN A 128 7.60 19.53 3.92
C ASN A 128 8.16 18.35 3.12
N GLY A 129 7.86 18.22 1.84
CA GLY A 129 8.32 17.15 0.98
C GLY A 129 9.11 17.63 -0.22
N PHE A 130 9.69 16.71 -0.94
CA PHE A 130 10.36 16.98 -2.20
C PHE A 130 10.00 15.90 -3.22
N SER A 131 9.50 16.31 -4.38
CA SER A 131 8.92 15.40 -5.39
C SER A 131 7.88 14.43 -4.79
N ASP A 132 7.13 14.87 -3.78
CA ASP A 132 6.18 14.07 -2.99
C ASP A 132 4.72 14.33 -3.35
N LYS A 133 4.48 15.12 -4.39
CA LYS A 133 3.15 15.48 -4.87
C LYS A 133 3.03 15.19 -6.36
N VAL A 134 1.94 14.56 -6.74
CA VAL A 134 1.58 14.35 -8.15
C VAL A 134 0.24 15.03 -8.41
N PRO A 135 0.19 16.08 -9.26
CA PRO A 135 -1.07 16.71 -9.65
C PRO A 135 -2.03 15.69 -10.25
N ILE A 136 -3.32 15.83 -9.99
CA ILE A 136 -4.34 14.87 -10.44
C ILE A 136 -4.36 14.70 -11.97
N THR A 137 -4.06 15.75 -12.72
CA THR A 137 -3.99 15.71 -14.18
C THR A 137 -2.83 14.84 -14.68
N ILE A 138 -1.75 14.75 -13.92
CA ILE A 138 -0.59 13.89 -14.18
C ILE A 138 -0.89 12.48 -13.68
N ALA A 139 -1.37 12.36 -12.44
CA ALA A 139 -1.70 11.08 -11.83
C ALA A 139 -2.69 10.27 -12.69
N ASN A 140 -3.70 10.91 -13.28
CA ASN A 140 -4.68 10.24 -14.13
C ASN A 140 -4.12 9.69 -15.45
N ARG A 141 -2.90 10.05 -15.83
CA ARG A 141 -2.18 9.46 -16.99
C ARG A 141 -1.35 8.24 -16.59
N GLN A 142 -1.16 8.02 -15.30
CA GLN A 142 -0.40 6.87 -14.80
C GLN A 142 -1.25 5.61 -14.91
N THR A 143 -0.60 4.52 -15.27
CA THR A 143 -1.23 3.19 -15.35
C THR A 143 -1.05 2.36 -14.11
N LYS A 144 -0.19 2.81 -13.17
CA LYS A 144 0.12 2.15 -11.90
C LYS A 144 0.32 3.22 -10.83
N SER A 145 -0.07 2.92 -9.59
CA SER A 145 0.17 3.79 -8.44
C SER A 145 1.15 3.19 -7.42
N LEU A 146 1.70 2.02 -7.71
CA LEU A 146 2.59 1.27 -6.85
C LEU A 146 3.84 0.85 -7.61
N VAL A 147 4.98 0.96 -6.95
CA VAL A 147 6.28 0.53 -7.45
C VAL A 147 7.15 0.04 -6.29
N LEU A 148 7.95 -0.98 -6.52
CA LEU A 148 8.99 -1.44 -5.61
C LEU A 148 10.34 -1.10 -6.20
N ILE A 149 11.10 -0.27 -5.49
CA ILE A 149 12.42 0.21 -5.92
C ILE A 149 13.48 -0.17 -4.90
N GLU A 150 14.73 -0.16 -5.34
CA GLU A 150 15.91 -0.15 -4.49
C GLU A 150 16.47 1.28 -4.48
N PRO A 151 16.23 2.05 -3.40
CA PRO A 151 16.67 3.44 -3.31
C PRO A 151 18.14 3.52 -2.89
N GLU A 152 18.79 4.62 -3.28
CA GLU A 152 20.12 5.00 -2.79
C GLU A 152 19.98 5.99 -1.62
N ASP A 153 20.95 5.99 -0.70
CA ASP A 153 21.09 6.97 0.39
C ASP A 153 19.81 7.14 1.22
N LEU A 154 19.14 6.04 1.54
CA LEU A 154 17.88 6.06 2.28
C LEU A 154 18.11 6.51 3.72
N VAL A 155 17.41 7.58 4.13
CA VAL A 155 17.41 8.12 5.49
C VAL A 155 15.97 8.34 5.95
N VAL A 156 15.66 7.89 7.15
CA VAL A 156 14.36 8.14 7.80
C VAL A 156 14.55 9.20 8.88
N THR A 157 13.69 10.22 8.87
CA THR A 157 13.73 11.32 9.82
C THR A 157 12.39 11.55 10.49
N ASN A 158 12.42 12.17 11.67
CA ASN A 158 11.25 12.61 12.41
C ASN A 158 11.07 14.12 12.27
N HIS A 159 9.85 14.53 12.02
CA HIS A 159 9.49 15.95 11.97
C HIS A 159 8.24 16.18 12.82
N ILE A 160 8.15 17.37 13.40
CA ILE A 160 6.89 17.86 13.97
C ILE A 160 6.24 18.73 12.90
N GLU A 161 5.09 18.32 12.40
CA GLU A 161 4.34 19.03 11.38
C GLU A 161 3.01 19.55 11.94
N GLY A 162 2.62 20.75 11.48
CA GLY A 162 1.45 21.49 11.94
C GLY A 162 1.85 22.72 12.73
N ASP A 163 1.15 23.82 12.46
CA ASP A 163 1.39 25.14 13.06
C ASP A 163 0.44 25.46 14.22
N GLY A 164 -0.40 24.50 14.60
CA GLY A 164 -1.43 24.69 15.62
C GLY A 164 -2.74 25.32 15.11
N ASN A 165 -2.76 25.94 13.92
CA ASN A 165 -3.95 26.61 13.37
C ASN A 165 -5.00 25.62 12.85
N TYR A 166 -4.56 24.47 12.37
CA TYR A 166 -5.40 23.40 11.81
C TYR A 166 -5.38 22.11 12.63
N GLY A 167 -4.96 22.19 13.90
CA GLY A 167 -4.86 21.08 14.84
C GLY A 167 -3.50 21.01 15.53
N PRO A 168 -3.36 20.18 16.57
CA PRO A 168 -2.11 20.10 17.32
C PRO A 168 -0.98 19.58 16.42
N PRO A 169 0.26 20.07 16.65
CA PRO A 169 1.45 19.54 15.97
C PRO A 169 1.54 18.03 16.14
N LYS A 170 1.89 17.32 15.06
CA LYS A 170 1.98 15.86 15.05
C LYS A 170 3.36 15.43 14.60
N ARG A 171 3.90 14.41 15.27
CA ARG A 171 5.11 13.74 14.80
C ARG A 171 4.82 13.03 13.49
N LYS A 172 5.66 13.26 12.49
CA LYS A 172 5.62 12.65 11.16
C LYS A 172 6.97 12.05 10.83
N HIS A 173 6.95 10.95 10.11
CA HIS A 173 8.14 10.33 9.59
C HIS A 173 8.27 10.66 8.12
N ARG A 174 9.48 11.02 7.67
CA ARG A 174 9.79 11.22 6.26
C ARG A 174 10.96 10.36 5.86
N ILE A 175 10.91 9.89 4.62
CA ILE A 175 11.97 9.11 4.00
C ILE A 175 12.62 10.00 2.95
N TYR A 176 13.92 10.21 3.12
CA TYR A 176 14.80 10.83 2.13
C TYR A 176 15.51 9.72 1.37
N PHE A 177 15.57 9.80 0.06
CA PHE A 177 16.34 8.87 -0.75
C PHE A 177 16.67 9.49 -2.11
N ARG A 178 17.64 8.87 -2.80
CA ARG A 178 17.89 9.09 -4.21
C ARG A 178 17.42 7.88 -5.02
N TYR A 179 16.98 8.15 -6.22
CA TYR A 179 16.63 7.15 -7.19
C TYR A 179 16.88 7.70 -8.61
N SER A 180 17.71 6.99 -9.42
CA SER A 180 18.10 7.41 -10.78
C SER A 180 18.58 8.86 -10.87
N GLY A 181 19.36 9.31 -9.89
CA GLY A 181 19.90 10.67 -9.85
C GLY A 181 18.92 11.74 -9.33
N SER A 182 17.65 11.43 -9.12
CA SER A 182 16.65 12.32 -8.57
C SER A 182 16.52 12.15 -7.04
N HIS A 183 16.20 13.24 -6.32
CA HIS A 183 15.97 13.25 -4.89
C HIS A 183 14.48 13.18 -4.57
N TYR A 184 14.14 12.47 -3.50
CA TYR A 184 12.77 12.34 -3.01
C TYR A 184 12.72 12.51 -1.49
N THR A 185 11.65 13.13 -1.01
CA THR A 185 11.34 13.25 0.41
C THR A 185 9.87 12.96 0.61
N LEU A 186 9.55 11.72 0.96
CA LEU A 186 8.18 11.23 1.03
C LEU A 186 7.71 11.07 2.48
N ALA A 187 6.41 11.25 2.72
CA ALA A 187 5.81 10.88 3.99
C ALA A 187 5.82 9.36 4.17
N CYS A 188 6.27 8.89 5.33
CA CYS A 188 6.24 7.48 5.71
C CYS A 188 5.11 7.24 6.70
N THR A 189 4.24 6.29 6.38
CA THR A 189 3.14 5.86 7.23
C THR A 189 3.21 4.35 7.53
N ASP A 190 4.40 3.78 7.42
CA ASP A 190 4.67 2.40 7.78
C ASP A 190 4.73 2.27 9.30
N PRO A 191 3.88 1.42 9.92
CA PRO A 191 3.85 1.25 11.37
C PRO A 191 5.11 0.65 11.96
N TRP A 192 5.84 -0.16 11.20
CA TRP A 192 7.12 -0.69 11.65
C TRP A 192 8.11 0.46 11.81
N VAL A 193 8.18 1.36 10.84
CA VAL A 193 9.00 2.57 10.93
C VAL A 193 8.55 3.44 12.09
N GLU A 194 7.25 3.70 12.23
CA GLU A 194 6.70 4.51 13.33
C GLU A 194 7.06 3.97 14.72
N ASN A 195 7.12 2.64 14.89
CA ASN A 195 7.35 2.00 16.18
C ASN A 195 8.82 1.70 16.48
N ASN A 196 9.67 1.53 15.47
CA ASN A 196 11.04 1.06 15.64
C ASN A 196 12.09 2.11 15.29
N ALA A 197 11.69 3.20 14.65
CA ALA A 197 12.59 4.30 14.42
C ALA A 197 12.86 5.04 15.74
N ALA A 198 13.69 4.45 16.60
CA ALA A 198 14.40 5.17 17.64
C ALA A 198 15.47 6.02 16.95
N PHE A 199 15.08 7.23 16.58
CA PHE A 199 15.83 8.08 15.71
C PHE A 199 16.88 8.86 16.50
N SER A 200 18.10 8.67 16.11
CA SER A 200 19.20 9.59 16.35
C SER A 200 18.80 10.97 15.80
N GLY A 201 18.32 11.87 16.66
CA GLY A 201 18.02 13.21 16.24
C GLY A 201 17.05 14.01 17.10
N ASP A 202 17.01 13.78 18.41
CA ASP A 202 16.59 14.80 19.36
C ASP A 202 17.87 15.53 19.82
N SER A 203 18.30 16.52 19.03
CA SER A 203 19.25 17.55 19.46
C SER A 203 18.71 18.92 19.08
#